data_733310ef5181ef8e3d7cfe7fce390e3b
#
_entry.id   733310ef5181ef8e3d7cfe7fce390e3b
#
_cell.length_a   1.000
_cell.length_b   1.000
_cell.length_c   1.000
_cell.angle_alpha   90.00
_cell.angle_beta   90.00
_cell.angle_gamma   90.00
#
_symmetry.space_group_name_H-M   'P 1'
#
loop_
_entity.id
_entity.type
_entity.pdbx_description
1 polymer ?
#
loop_
_entity_poly.entity_id
_entity_poly.type
_entity_poly.pdbx_seq_one_letter_code
_entity_poly.pdbx_strand_id
1 'polypeptide(L)'
;EEFYGREVIEADRTVVEQNSDEILDGADVDDVAMLVVGDPFGATTHTDLVLRAKERNIPVKIVHNASIMNAVGCCGLQLYNFGETVSIVMWLDGWEPDSYYDKIASNMEKGFHTLCLLDIKTKEQSIENMMRGKKIYEPARYLTCAEAATQLLKIAERKKAAGNDPFYNESSPCVGLARIGWDDQKIVFCTLKEMSSYDLGSPLHSLVLPGQMHPLEVDMLNTFKPTS
;
A
#
# COMPACT_ATOMS: atom_id res chain seq x y z
N GLU A 1 17.53 12.33 -14.83
CA GLU A 1 18.00 13.09 -16.02
C GLU A 1 19.13 12.38 -16.75
N GLU A 2 20.21 11.98 -16.08
CA GLU A 2 21.37 11.30 -16.70
C GLU A 2 20.96 10.07 -17.51
N PHE A 3 20.06 9.24 -16.99
CA PHE A 3 19.62 8.01 -17.66
C PHE A 3 18.82 8.26 -18.94
N TYR A 4 17.93 9.27 -18.94
CA TYR A 4 17.05 9.55 -20.09
C TYR A 4 17.61 10.62 -21.04
N GLY A 5 18.67 11.33 -20.68
CA GLY A 5 19.26 12.40 -21.46
C GLY A 5 18.35 13.62 -21.67
N ARG A 6 17.32 13.77 -20.81
CA ARG A 6 16.36 14.88 -20.83
C ARG A 6 15.81 15.17 -19.44
N GLU A 7 15.23 16.32 -19.27
CA GLU A 7 14.52 16.70 -18.06
C GLU A 7 13.33 15.76 -17.82
N VAL A 8 13.13 15.36 -16.55
CA VAL A 8 11.98 14.59 -16.10
C VAL A 8 11.15 15.48 -15.20
N ILE A 9 9.92 15.76 -15.63
CA ILE A 9 8.97 16.60 -14.88
C ILE A 9 8.32 15.73 -13.81
N GLU A 10 8.39 16.16 -12.55
CA GLU A 10 7.75 15.44 -11.45
C GLU A 10 6.23 15.66 -11.48
N ALA A 11 5.47 14.58 -11.69
CA ALA A 11 4.02 14.57 -11.61
C ALA A 11 3.59 14.03 -10.25
N ASP A 12 3.19 14.91 -9.33
CA ASP A 12 2.61 14.50 -8.06
C ASP A 12 1.12 14.13 -8.22
N ARG A 13 0.49 13.70 -7.13
CA ARG A 13 -0.91 13.30 -7.12
C ARG A 13 -1.84 14.40 -7.66
N THR A 14 -1.56 15.67 -7.36
CA THR A 14 -2.38 16.79 -7.81
C THR A 14 -2.29 16.93 -9.33
N VAL A 15 -1.11 16.83 -9.91
CA VAL A 15 -0.92 16.87 -11.37
C VAL A 15 -1.66 15.70 -12.03
N VAL A 16 -1.50 14.49 -11.50
CA VAL A 16 -2.10 13.28 -12.11
C VAL A 16 -3.64 13.30 -12.01
N GLU A 17 -4.20 13.67 -10.83
CA GLU A 17 -5.64 13.57 -10.59
C GLU A 17 -6.43 14.84 -10.98
N GLN A 18 -5.83 16.02 -10.86
CA GLN A 18 -6.53 17.30 -11.09
C GLN A 18 -6.05 18.04 -12.32
N ASN A 19 -4.76 17.94 -12.66
CA ASN A 19 -4.15 18.67 -13.76
C ASN A 19 -3.59 17.71 -14.84
N SER A 20 -4.24 16.57 -15.05
CA SER A 20 -3.80 15.57 -16.04
C SER A 20 -3.69 16.10 -17.47
N ASP A 21 -4.33 17.20 -17.76
CA ASP A 21 -4.21 17.91 -19.04
C ASP A 21 -2.78 18.36 -19.30
N GLU A 22 -2.00 18.72 -18.26
CA GLU A 22 -0.59 19.08 -18.39
C GLU A 22 0.27 17.90 -18.87
N ILE A 23 -0.13 16.66 -18.53
CA ILE A 23 0.57 15.43 -18.98
C ILE A 23 0.21 15.12 -20.45
N LEU A 24 -1.01 15.43 -20.86
CA LEU A 24 -1.53 15.12 -22.20
C LEU A 24 -1.31 16.24 -23.21
N ASP A 25 -0.80 17.40 -22.76
CA ASP A 25 -0.54 18.52 -23.66
C ASP A 25 0.57 18.16 -24.64
N GLY A 26 0.31 18.36 -25.93
CA GLY A 26 1.20 17.99 -27.03
C GLY A 26 1.28 16.49 -27.35
N ALA A 27 0.58 15.61 -26.61
CA ALA A 27 0.65 14.16 -26.84
C ALA A 27 -0.12 13.70 -28.10
N ASP A 28 -0.82 14.59 -28.78
CA ASP A 28 -1.42 14.38 -30.11
C ASP A 28 -0.40 14.57 -31.25
N VAL A 29 0.76 15.19 -30.97
CA VAL A 29 1.82 15.51 -31.96
C VAL A 29 3.11 14.79 -31.60
N ASP A 30 3.49 14.77 -30.33
CA ASP A 30 4.73 14.23 -29.81
C ASP A 30 4.51 13.00 -28.91
N ASP A 31 5.56 12.16 -28.77
CA ASP A 31 5.56 11.04 -27.84
C ASP A 31 5.79 11.54 -26.41
N VAL A 32 4.79 11.40 -25.55
CA VAL A 32 4.84 11.69 -24.12
C VAL A 32 4.96 10.38 -23.34
N ALA A 33 5.96 10.25 -22.46
CA ALA A 33 6.16 9.10 -21.61
C ALA A 33 5.89 9.45 -20.15
N MET A 34 4.91 8.78 -19.52
CA MET A 34 4.71 8.83 -18.09
C MET A 34 5.44 7.69 -17.40
N LEU A 35 6.41 8.03 -16.56
CA LEU A 35 7.18 7.05 -15.78
C LEU A 35 6.52 6.78 -14.44
N VAL A 36 6.29 5.52 -14.15
CA VAL A 36 5.63 5.08 -12.90
C VAL A 36 6.55 4.13 -12.14
N VAL A 37 6.71 4.35 -10.84
CA VAL A 37 7.39 3.40 -9.97
C VAL A 37 6.45 2.21 -9.71
N GLY A 38 6.81 1.04 -10.23
CA GLY A 38 5.96 -0.15 -10.21
C GLY A 38 5.13 -0.30 -11.48
N ASP A 39 4.01 -1.04 -11.40
CA ASP A 39 3.09 -1.20 -12.52
C ASP A 39 2.18 0.02 -12.66
N PRO A 40 1.92 0.51 -13.89
CA PRO A 40 1.09 1.69 -14.12
C PRO A 40 -0.34 1.60 -13.59
N PHE A 41 -0.85 0.39 -13.34
CA PHE A 41 -2.19 0.15 -12.79
C PHE A 41 -2.18 -0.49 -11.40
N GLY A 42 -1.01 -0.72 -10.83
CA GLY A 42 -0.86 -1.38 -9.53
C GLY A 42 -1.22 -0.44 -8.36
N ALA A 43 -2.45 -0.55 -7.85
CA ALA A 43 -2.96 0.24 -6.71
C ALA A 43 -2.87 1.77 -6.95
N THR A 44 -3.37 2.23 -8.10
CA THR A 44 -3.30 3.62 -8.56
C THR A 44 -4.56 4.04 -9.31
N THR A 45 -4.71 5.34 -9.55
CA THR A 45 -5.86 5.97 -10.23
C THR A 45 -5.57 6.32 -11.70
N HIS A 46 -4.49 5.82 -12.29
CA HIS A 46 -4.05 6.19 -13.65
C HIS A 46 -5.03 5.80 -14.78
N THR A 47 -6.05 5.01 -14.50
CA THR A 47 -7.12 4.67 -15.45
C THR A 47 -7.81 5.93 -15.99
N ASP A 48 -8.01 6.97 -15.16
CA ASP A 48 -8.60 8.23 -15.57
C ASP A 48 -7.73 8.94 -16.65
N LEU A 49 -6.42 8.96 -16.48
CA LEU A 49 -5.50 9.52 -17.46
C LEU A 49 -5.60 8.80 -18.83
N VAL A 50 -5.72 7.47 -18.80
CA VAL A 50 -5.89 6.68 -20.02
C VAL A 50 -7.25 6.98 -20.69
N LEU A 51 -8.32 7.16 -19.92
CA LEU A 51 -9.63 7.54 -20.44
C LEU A 51 -9.59 8.92 -21.11
N ARG A 52 -8.97 9.91 -20.45
CA ARG A 52 -8.81 11.27 -21.01
C ARG A 52 -7.99 11.27 -22.31
N ALA A 53 -6.91 10.47 -22.37
CA ALA A 53 -6.13 10.31 -23.60
C ALA A 53 -6.99 9.74 -24.74
N LYS A 54 -7.82 8.72 -24.45
CA LYS A 54 -8.73 8.12 -25.43
C LYS A 54 -9.78 9.11 -25.92
N GLU A 55 -10.37 9.92 -25.03
CA GLU A 55 -11.34 10.97 -25.39
C GLU A 55 -10.73 12.00 -26.35
N ARG A 56 -9.43 12.25 -26.24
CA ARG A 56 -8.67 13.13 -27.14
C ARG A 56 -8.14 12.42 -28.40
N ASN A 57 -8.47 11.14 -28.61
CA ASN A 57 -7.94 10.28 -29.68
C ASN A 57 -6.41 10.13 -29.65
N ILE A 58 -5.79 10.25 -28.47
CA ILE A 58 -4.35 10.02 -28.26
C ILE A 58 -4.12 8.51 -28.08
N PRO A 59 -3.26 7.88 -28.90
CA PRO A 59 -2.91 6.48 -28.74
C PRO A 59 -2.15 6.25 -27.42
N VAL A 60 -2.51 5.22 -26.68
CA VAL A 60 -1.84 4.89 -25.39
C VAL A 60 -1.22 3.50 -25.49
N LYS A 61 0.07 3.42 -25.14
CA LYS A 61 0.80 2.15 -24.98
C LYS A 61 1.15 1.95 -23.51
N ILE A 62 0.70 0.84 -22.95
CA ILE A 62 1.02 0.47 -21.57
C ILE A 62 2.20 -0.50 -21.56
N VAL A 63 3.17 -0.22 -20.67
CA VAL A 63 4.28 -1.13 -20.37
C VAL A 63 4.13 -1.57 -18.92
N HIS A 64 3.78 -2.83 -18.72
CA HIS A 64 3.57 -3.41 -17.40
C HIS A 64 4.88 -3.67 -16.66
N ASN A 65 4.82 -3.67 -15.34
CA ASN A 65 5.93 -3.96 -14.45
C ASN A 65 5.40 -4.68 -13.17
N ALA A 66 6.30 -4.95 -12.23
CA ALA A 66 5.91 -5.49 -10.92
C ALA A 66 5.38 -4.37 -10.00
N SER A 67 4.42 -4.74 -9.15
CA SER A 67 3.96 -3.93 -8.03
C SER A 67 3.80 -4.82 -6.80
N ILE A 68 3.55 -4.24 -5.63
CA ILE A 68 3.30 -5.04 -4.42
C ILE A 68 2.11 -5.99 -4.59
N MET A 69 1.17 -5.68 -5.49
CA MET A 69 0.01 -6.52 -5.77
C MET A 69 0.39 -7.92 -6.28
N ASN A 70 1.54 -8.06 -6.94
CA ASN A 70 2.08 -9.36 -7.36
C ASN A 70 3.38 -9.71 -6.64
N ALA A 71 4.20 -8.74 -6.29
CA ALA A 71 5.47 -8.98 -5.61
C ALA A 71 5.28 -9.54 -4.18
N VAL A 72 4.11 -9.34 -3.55
CA VAL A 72 3.76 -9.93 -2.26
C VAL A 72 3.91 -11.45 -2.23
N GLY A 73 3.80 -12.13 -3.37
CA GLY A 73 4.02 -13.57 -3.49
C GLY A 73 5.42 -14.04 -3.07
N CYS A 74 6.41 -13.13 -2.97
CA CYS A 74 7.76 -13.47 -2.48
C CYS A 74 7.79 -13.95 -1.02
N CYS A 75 6.75 -13.67 -0.22
CA CYS A 75 6.60 -14.24 1.12
C CYS A 75 6.16 -15.71 1.13
N GLY A 76 5.81 -16.26 -0.04
CA GLY A 76 5.42 -17.66 -0.19
C GLY A 76 3.92 -17.92 -0.13
N LEU A 77 3.10 -16.91 0.15
CA LEU A 77 1.64 -17.02 0.06
C LEU A 77 1.19 -17.01 -1.40
N GLN A 78 0.27 -17.88 -1.75
CA GLN A 78 -0.17 -18.08 -3.12
C GLN A 78 -1.09 -16.94 -3.56
N LEU A 79 -0.69 -16.20 -4.61
CA LEU A 79 -1.38 -14.98 -5.05
C LEU A 79 -2.86 -15.19 -5.38
N TYR A 80 -3.24 -16.34 -5.91
CA TYR A 80 -4.63 -16.66 -6.24
C TYR A 80 -5.53 -16.93 -5.00
N ASN A 81 -4.92 -17.03 -3.80
CA ASN A 81 -5.64 -17.14 -2.53
C ASN A 81 -5.78 -15.80 -1.80
N PHE A 82 -5.37 -14.69 -2.39
CA PHE A 82 -5.63 -13.36 -1.84
C PHE A 82 -7.07 -12.93 -2.15
N GLY A 83 -7.73 -12.35 -1.16
CA GLY A 83 -9.04 -11.72 -1.30
C GLY A 83 -8.93 -10.22 -1.63
N GLU A 84 -9.91 -9.44 -1.18
CA GLU A 84 -9.91 -7.99 -1.37
C GLU A 84 -8.70 -7.36 -0.70
N THR A 85 -7.91 -6.58 -1.46
CA THR A 85 -6.83 -5.75 -0.91
C THR A 85 -7.44 -4.57 -0.15
N VAL A 86 -6.89 -4.26 1.02
CA VAL A 86 -7.35 -3.14 1.85
C VAL A 86 -6.28 -2.08 2.00
N SER A 87 -6.69 -0.83 2.22
CA SER A 87 -5.79 0.26 2.59
C SER A 87 -5.99 0.60 4.06
N ILE A 88 -4.92 0.54 4.86
CA ILE A 88 -4.90 0.98 6.24
C ILE A 88 -4.39 2.42 6.26
N VAL A 89 -5.24 3.34 6.71
CA VAL A 89 -4.93 4.78 6.75
C VAL A 89 -4.26 5.15 8.08
N MET A 90 -3.43 6.19 8.05
CA MET A 90 -2.90 6.76 9.28
C MET A 90 -4.02 7.35 10.14
N TRP A 91 -4.05 6.97 11.40
CA TRP A 91 -4.95 7.58 12.37
C TRP A 91 -4.45 8.97 12.77
N LEU A 92 -5.40 9.85 13.03
CA LEU A 92 -5.16 11.21 13.50
C LEU A 92 -5.91 11.40 14.83
N ASP A 93 -5.55 12.43 15.58
CA ASP A 93 -6.25 12.75 16.81
C ASP A 93 -7.76 12.97 16.58
N GLY A 94 -8.56 12.15 17.24
CA GLY A 94 -10.01 12.15 17.09
C GLY A 94 -10.56 11.53 15.80
N TRP A 95 -9.71 10.95 14.93
CA TRP A 95 -10.12 10.30 13.70
C TRP A 95 -9.40 8.95 13.54
N GLU A 96 -10.09 7.88 13.92
CA GLU A 96 -9.59 6.50 13.92
C GLU A 96 -10.56 5.57 13.16
N PRO A 97 -10.62 5.66 11.82
CA PRO A 97 -11.52 4.84 11.02
C PRO A 97 -11.14 3.36 11.09
N ASP A 98 -12.15 2.50 11.00
CA ASP A 98 -12.00 1.03 11.02
C ASP A 98 -12.70 0.34 9.85
N SER A 99 -13.09 1.05 8.79
CA SER A 99 -13.86 0.53 7.66
C SER A 99 -13.19 -0.65 6.92
N TYR A 100 -11.86 -0.77 7.02
CA TYR A 100 -11.12 -1.89 6.46
C TYR A 100 -11.29 -3.19 7.27
N TYR A 101 -11.79 -3.11 8.52
CA TYR A 101 -12.02 -4.29 9.36
C TYR A 101 -13.01 -5.27 8.71
N ASP A 102 -14.13 -4.79 8.21
CA ASP A 102 -15.18 -5.65 7.64
C ASP A 102 -14.70 -6.38 6.38
N LYS A 103 -13.83 -5.75 5.59
CA LYS A 103 -13.21 -6.36 4.42
C LYS A 103 -12.21 -7.46 4.82
N ILE A 104 -11.38 -7.20 5.83
CA ILE A 104 -10.46 -8.19 6.41
C ILE A 104 -11.27 -9.38 6.95
N ALA A 105 -12.33 -9.12 7.72
CA ALA A 105 -13.23 -10.13 8.24
C ALA A 105 -13.82 -11.02 7.14
N SER A 106 -14.34 -10.39 6.08
CA SER A 106 -14.90 -11.11 4.93
C SER A 106 -13.87 -11.99 4.21
N ASN A 107 -12.62 -11.54 4.08
CA ASN A 107 -11.55 -12.37 3.53
C ASN A 107 -11.24 -13.56 4.45
N MET A 108 -11.11 -13.32 5.76
CA MET A 108 -10.80 -14.37 6.74
C MET A 108 -11.90 -15.44 6.81
N GLU A 109 -13.19 -15.04 6.78
CA GLU A 109 -14.32 -15.98 6.72
C GLU A 109 -14.25 -16.92 5.52
N LYS A 110 -13.75 -16.43 4.38
CA LYS A 110 -13.58 -17.21 3.15
C LYS A 110 -12.24 -17.95 3.09
N GLY A 111 -11.39 -17.80 4.10
CA GLY A 111 -10.05 -18.38 4.12
C GLY A 111 -9.03 -17.68 3.23
N PHE A 112 -9.31 -16.47 2.74
CA PHE A 112 -8.41 -15.71 1.88
C PHE A 112 -7.37 -14.93 2.68
N HIS A 113 -6.18 -14.76 2.10
CA HIS A 113 -5.16 -13.83 2.59
C HIS A 113 -5.57 -12.39 2.29
N THR A 114 -5.18 -11.46 3.15
CA THR A 114 -5.45 -10.03 2.94
C THR A 114 -4.15 -9.27 2.81
N LEU A 115 -3.92 -8.64 1.65
CA LEU A 115 -2.88 -7.64 1.48
C LEU A 115 -3.39 -6.29 2.02
N CYS A 116 -2.66 -5.73 2.97
CA CYS A 116 -2.91 -4.42 3.54
C CYS A 116 -1.87 -3.44 2.98
N LEU A 117 -2.31 -2.52 2.14
CA LEU A 117 -1.53 -1.37 1.70
C LEU A 117 -1.51 -0.34 2.83
N LEU A 118 -0.33 0.16 3.15
CA LEU A 118 -0.12 1.09 4.25
C LEU A 118 -0.02 2.52 3.72
N ASP A 119 -0.69 3.45 4.40
CA ASP A 119 -0.83 4.84 4.00
C ASP A 119 0.52 5.55 3.85
N ILE A 120 0.63 6.35 2.80
CA ILE A 120 1.79 7.17 2.47
C ILE A 120 1.32 8.61 2.35
N LYS A 121 1.86 9.50 3.18
CA LYS A 121 1.55 10.90 3.20
C LYS A 121 2.77 11.70 2.75
N THR A 122 2.74 12.16 1.51
CA THR A 122 3.77 13.02 0.92
C THR A 122 3.16 14.33 0.48
N LYS A 123 3.90 15.43 0.60
CA LYS A 123 3.46 16.78 0.20
C LYS A 123 2.15 17.23 0.90
N GLU A 124 1.89 16.78 2.14
CA GLU A 124 0.80 17.32 2.96
C GLU A 124 1.16 18.71 3.46
N GLN A 125 0.15 19.56 3.57
CA GLN A 125 0.32 20.90 4.15
C GLN A 125 -0.45 20.98 5.48
N SER A 126 0.11 21.69 6.46
CA SER A 126 -0.67 22.03 7.63
C SER A 126 -1.86 22.92 7.24
N ILE A 127 -2.95 22.83 8.00
CA ILE A 127 -4.15 23.66 7.77
C ILE A 127 -3.77 25.14 7.73
N GLU A 128 -2.84 25.56 8.58
CA GLU A 128 -2.38 26.94 8.65
C GLU A 128 -1.65 27.38 7.37
N ASN A 129 -0.77 26.53 6.83
CA ASN A 129 -0.05 26.80 5.58
C ASN A 129 -1.00 26.80 4.37
N MET A 130 -1.96 25.87 4.37
CA MET A 130 -2.99 25.79 3.33
C MET A 130 -3.87 27.07 3.33
N MET A 131 -4.34 27.51 4.50
CA MET A 131 -5.15 28.74 4.62
C MET A 131 -4.38 30.00 4.22
N ARG A 132 -3.06 30.01 4.40
CA ARG A 132 -2.19 31.14 4.02
C ARG A 132 -1.69 31.06 2.57
N GLY A 133 -2.08 30.03 1.78
CA GLY A 133 -1.63 29.80 0.43
C GLY A 133 -0.11 29.53 0.30
N LYS A 134 0.54 29.12 1.40
CA LYS A 134 1.96 28.83 1.42
C LYS A 134 2.21 27.37 0.99
N LYS A 135 3.00 27.16 -0.04
CA LYS A 135 3.42 25.82 -0.47
C LYS A 135 4.56 25.26 0.42
N ILE A 136 4.30 25.19 1.73
CA ILE A 136 5.20 24.58 2.71
C ILE A 136 4.61 23.22 3.06
N TYR A 137 5.36 22.17 2.77
CA TYR A 137 4.95 20.79 2.96
C TYR A 137 5.55 20.22 4.24
N GLU A 138 4.77 19.36 4.89
CA GLU A 138 5.22 18.56 6.03
C GLU A 138 6.18 17.45 5.55
N PRO A 139 7.09 16.95 6.40
CA PRO A 139 7.90 15.79 6.08
C PRO A 139 7.03 14.60 5.68
N ALA A 140 7.50 13.82 4.69
CA ALA A 140 6.81 12.61 4.27
C ALA A 140 6.65 11.64 5.46
N ARG A 141 5.46 11.06 5.59
CA ARG A 141 5.12 10.07 6.62
C ARG A 141 4.68 8.77 5.95
N TYR A 142 5.13 7.67 6.49
CA TYR A 142 4.86 6.33 5.98
C TYR A 142 4.34 5.49 7.14
N LEU A 143 3.14 4.91 6.99
CA LEU A 143 2.61 4.00 8.00
C LEU A 143 3.45 2.73 8.03
N THR A 144 3.94 2.36 9.21
CA THR A 144 4.73 1.15 9.41
C THR A 144 3.87 -0.07 9.68
N CYS A 145 4.41 -1.28 9.50
CA CYS A 145 3.73 -2.51 9.91
C CYS A 145 3.43 -2.53 11.41
N ALA A 146 4.30 -1.96 12.23
CA ALA A 146 4.10 -1.89 13.68
C ALA A 146 2.91 -1.00 14.06
N GLU A 147 2.80 0.18 13.45
CA GLU A 147 1.66 1.07 13.63
C GLU A 147 0.36 0.44 13.11
N ALA A 148 0.40 -0.19 11.92
CA ALA A 148 -0.77 -0.87 11.36
C ALA A 148 -1.23 -2.03 12.26
N ALA A 149 -0.32 -2.86 12.76
CA ALA A 149 -0.65 -3.93 13.70
C ALA A 149 -1.25 -3.37 15.00
N THR A 150 -0.72 -2.26 15.51
CA THR A 150 -1.27 -1.56 16.69
C THR A 150 -2.70 -1.08 16.44
N GLN A 151 -2.98 -0.48 15.27
CA GLN A 151 -4.34 -0.06 14.89
C GLN A 151 -5.30 -1.26 14.82
N LEU A 152 -4.87 -2.35 14.17
CA LEU A 152 -5.66 -3.58 14.06
C LEU A 152 -6.02 -4.15 15.44
N LEU A 153 -5.04 -4.22 16.35
CA LEU A 153 -5.28 -4.71 17.72
C LEU A 153 -6.27 -3.83 18.49
N LYS A 154 -6.16 -2.50 18.38
CA LYS A 154 -7.12 -1.57 18.99
C LYS A 154 -8.54 -1.75 18.44
N ILE A 155 -8.67 -2.01 17.13
CA ILE A 155 -9.97 -2.31 16.52
C ILE A 155 -10.54 -3.61 17.08
N ALA A 156 -9.73 -4.68 17.17
CA ALA A 156 -10.15 -5.94 17.75
C ALA A 156 -10.63 -5.78 19.20
N GLU A 157 -9.92 -4.99 20.02
CA GLU A 157 -10.33 -4.66 21.38
C GLU A 157 -11.68 -3.92 21.42
N ARG A 158 -11.89 -2.93 20.54
CA ARG A 158 -13.18 -2.21 20.42
C ARG A 158 -14.33 -3.15 20.06
N LYS A 159 -14.13 -4.06 19.08
CA LYS A 159 -15.14 -5.05 18.68
C LYS A 159 -15.48 -5.98 19.85
N LYS A 160 -14.46 -6.45 20.57
CA LYS A 160 -14.64 -7.29 21.78
C LYS A 160 -15.39 -6.54 22.89
N ALA A 161 -15.05 -5.29 23.15
CA ALA A 161 -15.76 -4.47 24.13
C ALA A 161 -17.22 -4.20 23.76
N ALA A 162 -17.55 -4.20 22.45
CA ALA A 162 -18.91 -4.11 21.94
C ALA A 162 -19.68 -5.45 21.96
N GLY A 163 -19.08 -6.53 22.49
CA GLY A 163 -19.70 -7.85 22.58
C GLY A 163 -19.58 -8.72 21.33
N ASN A 164 -18.77 -8.33 20.37
CA ASN A 164 -18.48 -9.13 19.18
C ASN A 164 -17.19 -9.93 19.36
N ASP A 165 -17.15 -11.13 18.81
CA ASP A 165 -15.90 -11.90 18.74
C ASP A 165 -15.08 -11.43 17.53
N PRO A 166 -13.88 -10.86 17.74
CA PRO A 166 -13.10 -10.30 16.63
C PRO A 166 -12.46 -11.41 15.78
N PHE A 167 -12.41 -11.20 14.46
CA PHE A 167 -11.83 -12.15 13.50
C PHE A 167 -10.33 -12.34 13.66
N TYR A 168 -9.65 -11.41 14.29
CA TYR A 168 -8.22 -11.49 14.60
C TYR A 168 -7.94 -10.92 16.00
N ASN A 169 -6.82 -11.33 16.58
CA ASN A 169 -6.40 -10.96 17.93
C ASN A 169 -4.87 -10.88 18.03
N GLU A 170 -4.34 -10.71 19.24
CA GLU A 170 -2.90 -10.62 19.51
C GLU A 170 -2.09 -11.80 18.98
N SER A 171 -2.63 -13.02 18.98
CA SER A 171 -1.95 -14.25 18.52
C SER A 171 -2.14 -14.52 17.02
N SER A 172 -2.95 -13.74 16.34
CA SER A 172 -3.16 -13.91 14.89
C SER A 172 -1.86 -13.70 14.11
N PRO A 173 -1.54 -14.61 13.17
CA PRO A 173 -0.33 -14.50 12.36
C PRO A 173 -0.43 -13.32 11.40
N CYS A 174 0.72 -12.70 11.12
CA CYS A 174 0.86 -11.68 10.09
C CYS A 174 2.24 -11.72 9.44
N VAL A 175 2.35 -11.14 8.26
CA VAL A 175 3.61 -11.00 7.53
C VAL A 175 3.86 -9.52 7.27
N GLY A 176 4.95 -9.00 7.84
CA GLY A 176 5.45 -7.68 7.50
C GLY A 176 6.41 -7.76 6.32
N LEU A 177 6.23 -6.90 5.34
CA LEU A 177 7.08 -6.79 4.17
C LEU A 177 7.62 -5.38 4.07
N ALA A 178 8.92 -5.25 3.86
CA ALA A 178 9.58 -3.96 3.68
C ALA A 178 10.53 -3.99 2.49
N ARG A 179 10.50 -2.95 1.66
CA ARG A 179 11.42 -2.72 0.53
C ARG A 179 11.55 -3.92 -0.41
N ILE A 180 10.41 -4.53 -0.74
CA ILE A 180 10.37 -5.72 -1.60
C ILE A 180 10.96 -5.40 -2.98
N GLY A 181 11.89 -6.26 -3.41
CA GLY A 181 12.64 -6.10 -4.67
C GLY A 181 13.95 -5.30 -4.54
N TRP A 182 14.29 -4.80 -3.35
CA TRP A 182 15.55 -4.13 -3.06
C TRP A 182 16.54 -5.08 -2.38
N ASP A 183 17.83 -4.76 -2.42
CA ASP A 183 18.87 -5.59 -1.80
C ASP A 183 18.69 -5.73 -0.27
N ASP A 184 18.07 -4.73 0.36
CA ASP A 184 17.76 -4.69 1.79
C ASP A 184 16.30 -5.05 2.11
N GLN A 185 15.63 -5.78 1.20
CA GLN A 185 14.28 -6.25 1.48
C GLN A 185 14.21 -7.05 2.78
N LYS A 186 13.12 -6.89 3.50
CA LYS A 186 12.88 -7.60 4.75
C LYS A 186 11.47 -8.18 4.78
N ILE A 187 11.39 -9.46 5.12
CA ILE A 187 10.13 -10.18 5.32
C ILE A 187 10.17 -10.78 6.72
N VAL A 188 9.10 -10.59 7.47
CA VAL A 188 8.99 -11.10 8.85
C VAL A 188 7.63 -11.72 9.05
N PHE A 189 7.62 -12.98 9.52
CA PHE A 189 6.41 -13.71 9.90
C PHE A 189 6.35 -13.84 11.43
N CYS A 190 5.35 -13.26 12.03
CA CYS A 190 5.15 -13.27 13.48
C CYS A 190 3.66 -13.06 13.83
N THR A 191 3.34 -12.92 15.11
CA THR A 191 1.99 -12.55 15.56
C THR A 191 1.75 -11.05 15.42
N LEU A 192 0.48 -10.62 15.38
CA LEU A 192 0.13 -9.19 15.41
C LEU A 192 0.69 -8.48 16.64
N LYS A 193 0.74 -9.18 17.79
CA LYS A 193 1.34 -8.68 19.02
C LYS A 193 2.83 -8.37 18.85
N GLU A 194 3.58 -9.31 18.30
CA GLU A 194 5.01 -9.12 18.04
C GLU A 194 5.25 -8.04 16.98
N MET A 195 4.44 -8.04 15.90
CA MET A 195 4.55 -7.04 14.84
C MET A 195 4.33 -5.62 15.35
N SER A 196 3.44 -5.41 16.33
CA SER A 196 3.15 -4.08 16.88
C SER A 196 4.37 -3.38 17.53
N SER A 197 5.42 -4.13 17.79
CA SER A 197 6.68 -3.62 18.33
C SER A 197 7.90 -3.94 17.47
N TYR A 198 7.70 -4.57 16.29
CA TYR A 198 8.79 -4.99 15.43
C TYR A 198 9.23 -3.87 14.47
N ASP A 199 10.52 -3.54 14.48
CA ASP A 199 11.10 -2.58 13.54
C ASP A 199 11.54 -3.26 12.24
N LEU A 200 10.84 -2.97 11.16
CA LEU A 200 11.19 -3.41 9.80
C LEU A 200 12.17 -2.47 9.09
N GLY A 201 12.55 -1.35 9.74
CA GLY A 201 13.45 -0.36 9.18
C GLY A 201 12.77 0.65 8.27
N SER A 202 13.49 1.11 7.25
CA SER A 202 13.04 2.16 6.33
C SER A 202 11.79 1.74 5.53
N PRO A 203 10.95 2.71 5.08
CA PRO A 203 9.82 2.43 4.21
C PRO A 203 10.30 1.91 2.83
N LEU A 204 9.42 1.37 1.97
CA LEU A 204 7.97 1.23 2.14
C LEU A 204 7.62 -0.11 2.78
N HIS A 205 6.54 -0.12 3.56
CA HIS A 205 6.05 -1.33 4.21
C HIS A 205 4.68 -1.75 3.62
N SER A 206 4.40 -3.05 3.69
CA SER A 206 3.08 -3.64 3.49
C SER A 206 2.86 -4.73 4.54
N LEU A 207 1.63 -4.98 4.91
CA LEU A 207 1.26 -6.00 5.89
C LEU A 207 0.36 -7.03 5.22
N VAL A 208 0.53 -8.31 5.55
CA VAL A 208 -0.40 -9.36 5.14
C VAL A 208 -0.99 -10.05 6.35
N LEU A 209 -2.29 -10.27 6.33
CA LEU A 209 -2.99 -11.16 7.25
C LEU A 209 -3.29 -12.44 6.50
N PRO A 210 -2.60 -13.57 6.82
CA PRO A 210 -2.87 -14.85 6.19
C PRO A 210 -4.27 -15.37 6.56
N GLY A 211 -4.99 -15.90 5.57
CA GLY A 211 -6.20 -16.68 5.80
C GLY A 211 -5.85 -18.17 6.01
N GLN A 212 -6.61 -19.08 5.40
CA GLN A 212 -6.30 -20.49 5.45
C GLN A 212 -5.05 -20.81 4.60
N MET A 213 -4.01 -21.32 5.26
CA MET A 213 -2.72 -21.57 4.63
C MET A 213 -2.56 -23.03 4.22
N HIS A 214 -2.02 -23.26 3.03
CA HIS A 214 -1.54 -24.57 2.60
C HIS A 214 -0.24 -24.92 3.38
N PRO A 215 0.07 -26.22 3.64
CA PRO A 215 1.32 -26.60 4.34
C PRO A 215 2.59 -25.98 3.77
N LEU A 216 2.73 -25.90 2.45
CA LEU A 216 3.90 -25.27 1.82
C LEU A 216 3.99 -23.76 2.09
N GLU A 217 2.86 -23.07 2.23
CA GLU A 217 2.84 -21.65 2.64
C GLU A 217 3.34 -21.50 4.07
N VAL A 218 2.89 -22.39 4.96
CA VAL A 218 3.34 -22.42 6.36
C VAL A 218 4.84 -22.70 6.43
N ASP A 219 5.35 -23.67 5.66
CA ASP A 219 6.77 -24.00 5.63
C ASP A 219 7.60 -22.80 5.16
N MET A 220 7.17 -22.14 4.08
CA MET A 220 7.86 -20.95 3.57
C MET A 220 7.82 -19.79 4.59
N LEU A 221 6.67 -19.49 5.17
CA LEU A 221 6.54 -18.43 6.17
C LEU A 221 7.39 -18.69 7.41
N ASN A 222 7.55 -19.94 7.81
CA ASN A 222 8.41 -20.30 8.95
C ASN A 222 9.87 -19.91 8.72
N THR A 223 10.34 -19.80 7.48
CA THR A 223 11.70 -19.32 7.16
C THR A 223 11.90 -17.83 7.46
N PHE A 224 10.82 -17.08 7.60
CA PHE A 224 10.84 -15.64 7.89
C PHE A 224 10.54 -15.31 9.36
N LYS A 225 10.51 -16.32 10.25
CA LYS A 225 10.39 -16.06 11.69
C LYS A 225 11.63 -15.31 12.19
N PRO A 226 11.47 -14.31 13.08
CA PRO A 226 12.60 -13.66 13.72
C PRO A 226 13.48 -14.70 14.41
N THR A 227 14.77 -14.64 14.16
CA THR A 227 15.73 -15.36 15.00
C THR A 227 15.79 -14.70 16.37
N SER A 228 15.49 -15.46 17.40
CA SER A 228 15.57 -15.04 18.82
C SER A 228 17.00 -14.66 19.22
#